data_e718519dd8164bd1ad86f96de2ce714a
#
_entry.id   e718519dd8164bd1ad86f96de2ce714a
#
_cell.length_a   1.000
_cell.length_b   1.000
_cell.length_c   1.000
_cell.angle_alpha   90.00
_cell.angle_beta   90.00
_cell.angle_gamma   90.00
#
_symmetry.space_group_name_H-M   'P 1'
#
loop_
_entity.id
_entity.type
_entity.pdbx_description
1 polymer ?
#
loop_
_entity_poly.entity_id
_entity_poly.type
_entity_poly.pdbx_seq_one_letter_code
_entity_poly.pdbx_strand_id
1 'polypeptide(L)'
;MAECLFCAIVAGDIPATQALETDRILAFRDINPQAPTHVLVIPKAHYPNVAALAAADAGLLGEMIDAAQKVAAAEGVADAGYRVVFNTGVQAGQTVPHVHGHVLGGRSLAWPPG
;
A
#
# COMPACT_ATOMS: atom_id res chain seq x y z
N MET A 1 -21.16 -3.62 12.01
CA MET A 1 -19.75 -3.72 11.62
C MET A 1 -19.51 -3.02 10.31
N ALA A 2 -18.59 -2.11 10.32
CA ALA A 2 -18.26 -1.41 9.10
C ALA A 2 -17.60 -2.36 8.12
N GLU A 3 -18.03 -2.31 6.87
CA GLU A 3 -17.35 -3.01 5.81
C GLU A 3 -16.07 -2.29 5.49
N CYS A 4 -14.97 -3.03 5.52
CA CYS A 4 -13.69 -2.54 5.07
C CYS A 4 -13.34 -3.30 3.78
N LEU A 5 -13.19 -2.55 2.70
CA LEU A 5 -12.84 -3.12 1.39
C LEU A 5 -11.56 -3.96 1.48
N PHE A 6 -10.53 -3.44 2.16
CA PHE A 6 -9.25 -4.14 2.24
C PHE A 6 -9.30 -5.34 3.18
N CYS A 7 -10.09 -5.28 4.26
CA CYS A 7 -10.32 -6.45 5.09
C CYS A 7 -11.01 -7.55 4.29
N ALA A 8 -11.93 -7.19 3.41
CA ALA A 8 -12.60 -8.17 2.54
C ALA A 8 -11.63 -8.78 1.53
N ILE A 9 -10.68 -8.01 1.02
CA ILE A 9 -9.63 -8.53 0.13
C ILE A 9 -8.73 -9.50 0.89
N VAL A 10 -8.33 -9.16 2.12
CA VAL A 10 -7.51 -10.04 2.97
C VAL A 10 -8.24 -11.36 3.24
N ALA A 11 -9.54 -11.29 3.48
CA ALA A 11 -10.36 -12.48 3.75
C ALA A 11 -10.64 -13.33 2.48
N GLY A 12 -10.34 -12.80 1.30
CA GLY A 12 -10.61 -13.48 0.04
C GLY A 12 -12.04 -13.31 -0.47
N ASP A 13 -12.83 -12.43 0.16
CA ASP A 13 -14.22 -12.19 -0.23
C ASP A 13 -14.32 -11.31 -1.48
N ILE A 14 -13.29 -10.47 -1.71
CA ILE A 14 -13.18 -9.62 -2.90
C ILE A 14 -11.88 -9.98 -3.59
N PRO A 15 -11.90 -10.27 -4.90
CA PRO A 15 -10.67 -10.63 -5.63
C PRO A 15 -9.74 -9.45 -5.81
N ALA A 16 -8.45 -9.72 -5.82
CA ALA A 16 -7.42 -8.73 -6.11
C ALA A 16 -6.24 -9.45 -6.77
N THR A 17 -5.51 -8.75 -7.64
CA THR A 17 -4.32 -9.29 -8.27
C THR A 17 -3.14 -9.11 -7.32
N GLN A 18 -2.76 -10.19 -6.65
CA GLN A 18 -1.72 -10.15 -5.64
C GLN A 18 -0.34 -9.99 -6.28
N ALA A 19 0.51 -9.18 -5.64
CA ALA A 19 1.91 -8.99 -6.00
C ALA A 19 2.84 -9.63 -4.97
N LEU A 20 2.43 -9.70 -3.70
CA LEU A 20 3.24 -10.27 -2.63
C LEU A 20 2.34 -10.56 -1.44
N GLU A 21 2.64 -11.63 -0.72
CA GLU A 21 1.96 -11.94 0.53
C GLU A 21 2.95 -12.49 1.55
N THR A 22 2.85 -12.03 2.79
CA THR A 22 3.54 -12.59 3.94
C THR A 22 2.52 -12.91 5.02
N ASP A 23 2.97 -13.37 6.19
CA ASP A 23 2.05 -13.67 7.30
C ASP A 23 1.19 -12.48 7.68
N ARG A 24 1.76 -11.26 7.65
CA ARG A 24 1.08 -10.06 8.15
C ARG A 24 0.80 -9.01 7.09
N ILE A 25 1.35 -9.17 5.86
CA ILE A 25 1.28 -8.16 4.79
C ILE A 25 0.66 -8.78 3.54
N LEU A 26 -0.15 -7.99 2.86
CA LEU A 26 -0.65 -8.30 1.53
C LEU A 26 -0.37 -7.12 0.59
N ALA A 27 0.14 -7.39 -0.59
CA ALA A 27 0.34 -6.39 -1.62
C ALA A 27 -0.42 -6.81 -2.86
N PHE A 28 -1.15 -5.87 -3.47
CA PHE A 28 -1.97 -6.14 -4.65
C PHE A 28 -2.03 -4.91 -5.56
N ARG A 29 -2.31 -5.15 -6.83
CA ARG A 29 -2.33 -4.07 -7.82
C ARG A 29 -3.54 -3.17 -7.63
N ASP A 30 -3.33 -1.86 -7.76
CA ASP A 30 -4.41 -0.89 -7.78
C ASP A 30 -5.23 -1.08 -9.07
N ILE A 31 -6.56 -1.11 -8.94
CA ILE A 31 -7.45 -1.30 -10.10
C ILE A 31 -7.55 -0.04 -10.96
N ASN A 32 -7.10 1.11 -10.43
CA ASN A 32 -7.05 2.38 -11.16
C ASN A 32 -5.62 2.93 -11.10
N PRO A 33 -4.68 2.28 -11.79
CA PRO A 33 -3.26 2.62 -11.63
C PRO A 33 -2.93 4.02 -12.13
N GLN A 34 -2.13 4.72 -11.35
CA GLN A 34 -1.67 6.07 -11.66
C GLN A 34 -0.23 6.08 -12.21
N ALA A 35 0.37 4.90 -12.34
CA ALA A 35 1.70 4.70 -12.91
C ALA A 35 1.76 3.27 -13.46
N PRO A 36 2.72 2.95 -14.35
CA PRO A 36 2.89 1.58 -14.84
C PRO A 36 3.01 0.54 -13.73
N THR A 37 3.72 0.86 -12.66
CA THR A 37 3.67 0.10 -11.41
C THR A 37 2.88 0.92 -10.40
N HIS A 38 1.76 0.38 -9.94
CA HIS A 38 0.97 0.95 -8.85
C HIS A 38 0.42 -0.19 -8.02
N VAL A 39 1.10 -0.48 -6.92
CA VAL A 39 0.77 -1.59 -6.02
C VAL A 39 0.45 -1.02 -4.64
N LEU A 40 -0.59 -1.55 -4.02
CA LEU A 40 -0.98 -1.20 -2.66
C LEU A 40 -0.39 -2.23 -1.70
N VAL A 41 0.25 -1.75 -0.64
CA VAL A 41 0.78 -2.60 0.42
C VAL A 41 -0.04 -2.34 1.67
N ILE A 42 -0.64 -3.39 2.23
CA ILE A 42 -1.48 -3.28 3.42
C ILE A 42 -1.07 -4.27 4.50
N PRO A 43 -1.27 -3.93 5.78
CA PRO A 43 -1.24 -4.95 6.82
C PRO A 43 -2.56 -5.74 6.78
N LYS A 44 -2.50 -7.02 7.08
CA LYS A 44 -3.72 -7.83 7.18
C LYS A 44 -4.58 -7.39 8.36
N ALA A 45 -3.94 -6.98 9.47
CA ALA A 45 -4.63 -6.37 10.60
C ALA A 45 -5.14 -4.98 10.22
N HIS A 46 -6.32 -4.62 10.69
CA HIS A 46 -6.96 -3.35 10.36
C HIS A 46 -6.44 -2.22 11.26
N TYR A 47 -5.87 -1.19 10.64
CA TYR A 47 -5.56 0.11 11.27
C TYR A 47 -6.07 1.19 10.33
N PRO A 48 -6.66 2.28 10.84
CA PRO A 48 -7.31 3.27 9.95
C PRO A 48 -6.32 4.06 9.10
N ASN A 49 -5.10 4.30 9.59
CA ASN A 49 -4.10 5.09 8.85
C ASN A 49 -2.70 4.81 9.39
N VAL A 50 -1.70 5.41 8.74
CA VAL A 50 -0.29 5.16 9.09
C VAL A 50 0.06 5.69 10.49
N ALA A 51 -0.56 6.79 10.92
CA ALA A 51 -0.29 7.34 12.25
C ALA A 51 -0.76 6.37 13.35
N ALA A 52 -1.96 5.81 13.19
CA ALA A 52 -2.49 4.83 14.13
C ALA A 52 -1.63 3.56 14.16
N LEU A 53 -1.20 3.09 12.99
CA LEU A 53 -0.31 1.93 12.89
C LEU A 53 1.02 2.17 13.56
N ALA A 54 1.66 3.30 13.29
CA ALA A 54 2.95 3.63 13.89
C ALA A 54 2.90 3.68 15.41
N ALA A 55 1.79 4.19 15.96
CA ALA A 55 1.60 4.27 17.41
C ALA A 55 1.37 2.89 18.04
N ALA A 56 0.67 2.00 17.32
CA ALA A 56 0.26 0.70 17.86
C ALA A 56 1.30 -0.40 17.60
N ASP A 57 1.94 -0.39 16.43
CA ASP A 57 2.85 -1.47 16.01
C ASP A 57 3.84 -0.95 14.97
N ALA A 58 4.88 -0.29 15.46
CA ALA A 58 5.92 0.25 14.58
C ALA A 58 6.64 -0.84 13.80
N GLY A 59 6.76 -2.04 14.36
CA GLY A 59 7.36 -3.18 13.67
C GLY A 59 6.58 -3.59 12.44
N LEU A 60 5.25 -3.55 12.52
CA LEU A 60 4.38 -3.85 11.39
C LEU A 60 4.53 -2.80 10.28
N LEU A 61 4.67 -1.53 10.65
CA LEU A 61 4.96 -0.49 9.67
C LEU A 61 6.29 -0.77 8.95
N GLY A 62 7.32 -1.19 9.69
CA GLY A 62 8.59 -1.60 9.10
C GLY A 62 8.42 -2.75 8.10
N GLU A 63 7.56 -3.72 8.41
CA GLU A 63 7.24 -4.81 7.48
C GLU A 63 6.56 -4.30 6.21
N MET A 64 5.70 -3.29 6.32
CA MET A 64 5.08 -2.67 5.14
C MET A 64 6.12 -2.02 4.24
N ILE A 65 7.06 -1.29 4.81
CA ILE A 65 8.13 -0.63 4.04
C ILE A 65 9.03 -1.69 3.39
N ASP A 66 9.37 -2.76 4.12
CA ASP A 66 10.15 -3.87 3.56
C ASP A 66 9.41 -4.52 2.39
N ALA A 67 8.12 -4.75 2.53
CA ALA A 67 7.31 -5.30 1.44
C ALA A 67 7.28 -4.36 0.23
N ALA A 68 7.17 -3.04 0.46
CA ALA A 68 7.16 -2.06 -0.61
C ALA A 68 8.45 -2.10 -1.43
N GLN A 69 9.61 -2.20 -0.78
CA GLN A 69 10.87 -2.29 -1.51
C GLN A 69 11.00 -3.61 -2.27
N LYS A 70 10.51 -4.71 -1.72
CA LYS A 70 10.50 -6.01 -2.41
C LYS A 70 9.60 -5.99 -3.65
N VAL A 71 8.44 -5.35 -3.54
CA VAL A 71 7.56 -5.13 -4.69
C VAL A 71 8.27 -4.31 -5.76
N ALA A 72 8.91 -3.22 -5.38
CA ALA A 72 9.64 -2.37 -6.32
C ALA A 72 10.73 -3.16 -7.05
N ALA A 73 11.47 -4.01 -6.35
CA ALA A 73 12.49 -4.85 -6.95
C ALA A 73 11.88 -5.85 -7.93
N ALA A 74 10.80 -6.52 -7.54
CA ALA A 74 10.12 -7.50 -8.38
C ALA A 74 9.51 -6.87 -9.63
N GLU A 75 9.02 -5.62 -9.52
CA GLU A 75 8.44 -4.87 -10.64
C GLU A 75 9.49 -4.21 -11.55
N GLY A 76 10.77 -4.29 -11.16
CA GLY A 76 11.85 -3.74 -11.96
C GLY A 76 12.00 -2.23 -11.88
N VAL A 77 11.43 -1.59 -10.84
CA VAL A 77 11.49 -0.13 -10.70
C VAL A 77 12.46 0.34 -9.61
N ALA A 78 13.12 -0.58 -8.90
CA ALA A 78 13.97 -0.23 -7.78
C ALA A 78 15.16 0.64 -8.19
N ASP A 79 15.83 0.31 -9.31
CA ASP A 79 17.04 1.02 -9.74
C ASP A 79 16.72 2.41 -10.30
N ALA A 80 15.69 2.51 -11.14
CA ALA A 80 15.30 3.80 -11.74
C ALA A 80 14.66 4.73 -10.71
N GLY A 81 13.99 4.16 -9.74
CA GLY A 81 13.35 4.91 -8.67
C GLY A 81 11.86 4.65 -8.57
N TYR A 82 11.36 4.74 -7.36
CA TYR A 82 9.94 4.56 -7.07
C TYR A 82 9.56 5.46 -5.90
N ARG A 83 8.27 5.62 -5.69
CA ARG A 83 7.74 6.45 -4.61
C ARG A 83 6.81 5.62 -3.76
N VAL A 84 6.91 5.78 -2.44
CA VAL A 84 5.95 5.19 -1.50
C VAL A 84 5.17 6.31 -0.87
N VAL A 85 3.82 6.22 -0.92
CA VAL A 85 2.94 7.28 -0.43
C VAL A 85 1.96 6.68 0.56
N PHE A 86 1.83 7.33 1.72
CA PHE A 86 0.76 7.06 2.68
C PHE A 86 -0.11 8.31 2.76
N ASN A 87 -1.36 8.18 2.35
CA ASN A 87 -2.33 9.28 2.47
C ASN A 87 -3.07 9.13 3.80
N THR A 88 -3.13 10.20 4.58
CA THR A 88 -3.85 10.20 5.86
C THR A 88 -4.85 11.33 5.87
N GLY A 89 -6.13 10.98 5.98
CA GLY A 89 -7.22 11.95 6.08
C GLY A 89 -7.74 12.42 4.73
N VAL A 90 -8.84 13.14 4.80
CA VAL A 90 -9.63 13.56 3.64
C VAL A 90 -8.84 14.47 2.69
N GLN A 91 -8.12 15.47 3.24
CA GLN A 91 -7.39 16.41 2.39
C GLN A 91 -6.20 15.78 1.68
N ALA A 92 -5.69 14.65 2.19
CA ALA A 92 -4.62 13.90 1.54
C ALA A 92 -5.15 12.90 0.51
N GLY A 93 -6.47 12.71 0.45
CA GLY A 93 -7.08 11.80 -0.50
C GLY A 93 -7.16 10.35 -0.01
N GLN A 94 -7.17 10.15 1.30
CA GLN A 94 -7.39 8.80 1.83
C GLN A 94 -8.86 8.42 1.66
N THR A 95 -9.12 7.45 0.79
CA THR A 95 -10.50 7.03 0.47
C THR A 95 -10.89 5.74 1.17
N VAL A 96 -9.93 4.92 1.61
CA VAL A 96 -10.18 3.66 2.33
C VAL A 96 -9.56 3.78 3.72
N PRO A 97 -10.37 3.67 4.80
CA PRO A 97 -9.86 3.78 6.18
C PRO A 97 -9.22 2.48 6.67
N HIS A 98 -8.27 2.00 5.93
CA HIS A 98 -7.40 0.88 6.24
C HIS A 98 -6.03 1.28 5.69
N VAL A 99 -5.04 1.39 6.54
CA VAL A 99 -3.73 1.90 6.14
C VAL A 99 -3.18 1.16 4.93
N HIS A 100 -2.70 1.92 3.95
CA HIS A 100 -2.09 1.35 2.75
C HIS A 100 -1.01 2.28 2.21
N GLY A 101 0.09 1.68 1.78
CA GLY A 101 1.16 2.38 1.09
C GLY A 101 1.02 2.16 -0.41
N HIS A 102 1.05 3.26 -1.17
CA HIS A 102 1.09 3.18 -2.64
C HIS A 102 2.54 3.06 -3.06
N VAL A 103 2.86 2.04 -3.85
CA VAL A 103 4.16 1.90 -4.50
C VAL A 103 3.99 2.29 -5.96
N LEU A 104 4.62 3.39 -6.36
CA LEU A 104 4.46 3.98 -7.69
C LEU A 104 5.81 4.01 -8.40
N GLY A 105 5.85 3.54 -9.63
CA GLY A 105 7.07 3.55 -10.44
C GLY A 105 6.82 3.27 -11.90
N GLY A 106 7.89 3.21 -12.67
CA GLY A 106 7.82 2.93 -14.10
C GLY A 106 7.67 4.16 -14.97
N ARG A 107 7.68 5.35 -14.38
CA ARG A 107 7.73 6.65 -15.07
C ARG A 107 8.32 7.69 -14.15
N SER A 108 8.68 8.84 -14.69
CA SER A 108 9.08 9.98 -13.85
C SER A 108 7.90 10.48 -13.04
N LEU A 109 8.16 10.72 -11.77
CA LEU A 109 7.15 11.22 -10.83
C LEU A 109 7.56 12.65 -10.45
N ALA A 110 6.62 13.58 -10.65
CA ALA A 110 6.91 15.00 -10.53
C ALA A 110 7.09 15.43 -9.07
N TRP A 111 7.73 16.57 -8.90
CA TRP A 111 7.80 17.26 -7.63
C TRP A 111 7.34 18.70 -7.86
N PRO A 112 6.47 19.29 -6.99
CA PRO A 112 5.92 18.70 -5.75
C PRO A 112 5.00 17.50 -6.01
N PRO A 113 4.80 16.65 -4.98
CA PRO A 113 4.10 15.38 -5.16
C PRO A 113 2.58 15.50 -5.28
N GLY A 114 2.05 16.68 -5.12
CA GLY A 114 0.59 16.87 -5.20
C GLY A 114 0.17 18.19 -5.80
#